data_d5dfd7f90e59ecc386548e81e7cd0722
#
_entry.id   d5dfd7f90e59ecc386548e81e7cd0722
#
_cell.length_a   1.000
_cell.length_b   1.000
_cell.length_c   1.000
_cell.angle_alpha   90.00
_cell.angle_beta   90.00
_cell.angle_gamma   90.00
#
_symmetry.space_group_name_H-M   'P 1'
#
loop_
_entity.id
_entity.type
_entity.pdbx_description
1 polymer ?
#
loop_
_entity_poly.entity_id
_entity_poly.type
_entity_poly.pdbx_seq_one_letter_code
_entity_poly.pdbx_strand_id
1 'polypeptide(L)'
;MNKKVLMVTDLEGISGVAKIEQVMNTESPDYIHTREALMADTNAAIAGCFDAGAEAVYVWDGHGGGKNFIPGTLDPRATQIDGSTIMGVVRDCDVLMLVGMHAMSGTAKAFLDHTQSSATIFDYKYNGIRRGEITQECIFAGYFGIPCVMVTGDRAA
;
A
#
# COMPACT_ATOMS: atom_id res chain seq x y z
N MET A 1 -17.31 17.88 -4.98
CA MET A 1 -16.46 17.54 -6.15
C MET A 1 -16.16 16.07 -6.01
N ASN A 2 -16.56 15.29 -7.00
CA ASN A 2 -16.25 13.85 -7.02
C ASN A 2 -14.76 13.68 -7.19
N LYS A 3 -14.12 12.92 -6.33
CA LYS A 3 -12.68 12.69 -6.32
C LYS A 3 -12.37 11.27 -6.77
N LYS A 4 -11.30 11.12 -7.54
CA LYS A 4 -10.74 9.81 -7.91
C LYS A 4 -9.54 9.53 -7.04
N VAL A 5 -9.54 8.36 -6.40
CA VAL A 5 -8.54 7.96 -5.41
C VAL A 5 -7.61 6.93 -6.03
N LEU A 6 -6.31 7.16 -5.92
CA LEU A 6 -5.29 6.12 -6.07
C LEU A 6 -5.00 5.55 -4.69
N MET A 7 -5.17 4.26 -4.53
CA MET A 7 -4.85 3.54 -3.29
C MET A 7 -3.76 2.52 -3.57
N VAL A 8 -2.67 2.56 -2.81
CA VAL A 8 -1.61 1.55 -2.84
C VAL A 8 -1.61 0.83 -1.51
N THR A 9 -1.59 -0.51 -1.55
CA THR A 9 -1.56 -1.33 -0.35
C THR A 9 -0.22 -2.02 -0.18
N ASP A 10 0.16 -2.22 1.07
CA ASP A 10 1.28 -3.02 1.47
C ASP A 10 0.84 -4.05 2.51
N LEU A 11 1.67 -5.02 2.88
CA LEU A 11 1.24 -6.13 3.69
C LEU A 11 1.73 -6.05 5.15
N GLU A 12 2.93 -5.53 5.36
CA GLU A 12 3.61 -5.54 6.65
C GLU A 12 2.88 -4.74 7.72
N GLY A 13 2.22 -3.66 7.34
CA GLY A 13 1.49 -2.78 8.26
C GLY A 13 -0.01 -3.05 8.34
N ILE A 14 -0.49 -4.16 7.79
CA ILE A 14 -1.90 -4.56 7.87
C ILE A 14 -2.28 -4.97 9.31
N SER A 15 -3.54 -4.75 9.67
CA SER A 15 -4.08 -5.08 10.97
C SER A 15 -3.81 -6.53 11.37
N GLY A 16 -3.17 -6.73 12.54
CA GLY A 16 -2.85 -8.07 13.07
C GLY A 16 -1.57 -8.69 12.54
N VAL A 17 -0.84 -8.04 11.66
CA VAL A 17 0.47 -8.51 11.20
C VAL A 17 1.52 -8.19 12.27
N ALA A 18 2.21 -9.23 12.78
CA ALA A 18 3.19 -9.14 13.85
C ALA A 18 4.31 -10.19 13.77
N LYS A 19 4.30 -11.03 12.72
CA LYS A 19 5.27 -12.11 12.53
C LYS A 19 5.74 -12.13 11.08
N ILE A 20 7.01 -12.45 10.87
CA ILE A 20 7.60 -12.50 9.53
C ILE A 20 6.95 -13.58 8.64
N GLU A 21 6.51 -14.68 9.21
CA GLU A 21 5.84 -15.77 8.51
C GLU A 21 4.51 -15.34 7.86
N GLN A 22 3.87 -14.31 8.44
CA GLN A 22 2.63 -13.74 7.92
C GLN A 22 2.84 -13.00 6.58
N VAL A 23 4.07 -12.63 6.27
CA VAL A 23 4.40 -11.78 5.11
C VAL A 23 5.26 -12.54 4.10
N MET A 24 6.27 -13.30 4.56
CA MET A 24 7.31 -13.87 3.70
C MET A 24 7.03 -15.31 3.27
N ASN A 25 6.17 -16.04 3.97
CA ASN A 25 5.88 -17.44 3.66
C ASN A 25 4.49 -17.61 3.05
N THR A 26 4.42 -17.53 1.73
CA THR A 26 3.15 -17.60 0.97
C THR A 26 2.38 -18.92 1.10
N GLU A 27 3.02 -19.99 1.59
CA GLU A 27 2.41 -21.28 1.83
C GLU A 27 1.93 -21.44 3.28
N SER A 28 2.26 -20.50 4.15
CA SER A 28 1.87 -20.52 5.56
C SER A 28 0.38 -20.24 5.73
N PRO A 29 -0.32 -20.95 6.64
CA PRO A 29 -1.65 -20.57 7.08
C PRO A 29 -1.72 -19.12 7.61
N ASP A 30 -0.65 -18.65 8.26
CA ASP A 30 -0.56 -17.27 8.76
C ASP A 30 -0.60 -16.26 7.61
N TYR A 31 0.03 -16.55 6.46
CA TYR A 31 -0.04 -15.70 5.27
C TYR A 31 -1.46 -15.64 4.68
N ILE A 32 -2.18 -16.78 4.68
CA ILE A 32 -3.58 -16.82 4.22
C ILE A 32 -4.44 -15.88 5.06
N HIS A 33 -4.31 -15.93 6.39
CA HIS A 33 -5.03 -15.02 7.29
C HIS A 33 -4.61 -13.56 7.11
N THR A 34 -3.33 -13.31 6.82
CA THR A 34 -2.87 -11.95 6.51
C THR A 34 -3.52 -11.41 5.25
N ARG A 35 -3.71 -12.22 4.21
CA ARG A 35 -4.44 -11.79 3.01
C ARG A 35 -5.91 -11.48 3.31
N GLU A 36 -6.57 -12.23 4.18
CA GLU A 36 -7.93 -11.92 4.63
C GLU A 36 -7.97 -10.57 5.35
N ALA A 37 -7.01 -10.30 6.23
CA ALA A 37 -6.88 -9.01 6.91
C ALA A 37 -6.55 -7.86 5.92
N LEU A 38 -5.67 -8.10 4.94
CA LEU A 38 -5.39 -7.15 3.87
C LEU A 38 -6.68 -6.75 3.13
N MET A 39 -7.50 -7.74 2.75
CA MET A 39 -8.76 -7.46 2.07
C MET A 39 -9.74 -6.71 2.97
N ALA A 40 -9.78 -7.03 4.27
CA ALA A 40 -10.65 -6.33 5.23
C ALA A 40 -10.26 -4.85 5.38
N ASP A 41 -8.97 -4.55 5.61
CA ASP A 41 -8.46 -3.18 5.75
C ASP A 41 -8.65 -2.39 4.44
N THR A 42 -8.32 -3.01 3.30
CA THR A 42 -8.46 -2.41 1.98
C THR A 42 -9.91 -2.06 1.68
N ASN A 43 -10.83 -3.00 1.88
CA ASN A 43 -12.25 -2.78 1.64
C ASN A 43 -12.86 -1.74 2.58
N ALA A 44 -12.41 -1.70 3.85
CA ALA A 44 -12.83 -0.65 4.78
C ALA A 44 -12.39 0.75 4.30
N ALA A 45 -11.15 0.86 3.81
CA ALA A 45 -10.66 2.12 3.24
C ALA A 45 -11.42 2.51 1.96
N ILE A 46 -11.71 1.55 1.07
CA ILE A 46 -12.52 1.76 -0.14
C ILE A 46 -13.93 2.25 0.24
N ALA A 47 -14.58 1.59 1.20
CA ALA A 47 -15.91 1.98 1.66
C ALA A 47 -15.91 3.43 2.19
N GLY A 48 -14.91 3.80 3.01
CA GLY A 48 -14.74 5.17 3.49
C GLY A 48 -14.57 6.20 2.37
N CYS A 49 -13.85 5.85 1.29
CA CYS A 49 -13.74 6.72 0.12
C CYS A 49 -15.10 6.98 -0.55
N PHE A 50 -15.89 5.93 -0.79
CA PHE A 50 -17.20 6.08 -1.41
C PHE A 50 -18.20 6.77 -0.48
N ASP A 51 -18.15 6.52 0.82
CA ASP A 51 -18.98 7.22 1.82
C ASP A 51 -18.65 8.74 1.86
N ALA A 52 -17.40 9.10 1.59
CA ALA A 52 -16.96 10.48 1.42
C ALA A 52 -17.28 11.09 0.03
N GLY A 53 -17.92 10.32 -0.86
CA GLY A 53 -18.33 10.78 -2.19
C GLY A 53 -17.24 10.66 -3.27
N ALA A 54 -16.33 9.70 -3.15
CA ALA A 54 -15.40 9.40 -4.23
C ALA A 54 -16.15 8.94 -5.48
N GLU A 55 -15.66 9.37 -6.64
CA GLU A 55 -16.19 8.95 -7.95
C GLU A 55 -15.65 7.58 -8.36
N ALA A 56 -14.36 7.35 -8.07
CA ALA A 56 -13.66 6.11 -8.38
C ALA A 56 -12.54 5.85 -7.38
N VAL A 57 -12.24 4.58 -7.14
CA VAL A 57 -11.10 4.13 -6.34
C VAL A 57 -10.33 3.10 -7.16
N TYR A 58 -9.08 3.42 -7.48
CA TYR A 58 -8.14 2.53 -8.15
C TYR A 58 -7.19 1.96 -7.10
N VAL A 59 -7.07 0.64 -7.03
CA VAL A 59 -6.32 -0.03 -5.96
C VAL A 59 -5.20 -0.87 -6.55
N TRP A 60 -3.99 -0.62 -6.09
CA TRP A 60 -2.80 -1.37 -6.46
C TRP A 60 -2.28 -2.18 -5.27
N ASP A 61 -2.10 -3.48 -5.48
CA ASP A 61 -1.39 -4.37 -4.58
C ASP A 61 0.13 -4.14 -4.75
N GLY A 62 0.70 -3.32 -3.87
CA GLY A 62 2.10 -2.90 -3.94
C GLY A 62 3.08 -3.87 -3.30
N HIS A 63 2.62 -4.81 -2.43
CA HIS A 63 3.51 -5.71 -1.72
C HIS A 63 4.16 -6.74 -2.65
N GLY A 64 5.49 -6.75 -2.63
CA GLY A 64 6.28 -7.71 -3.41
C GLY A 64 5.96 -7.65 -4.91
N GLY A 65 5.63 -8.79 -5.49
CA GLY A 65 5.23 -8.89 -6.91
C GLY A 65 3.73 -8.71 -7.17
N GLY A 66 2.95 -8.24 -6.18
CA GLY A 66 1.49 -8.30 -6.21
C GLY A 66 0.97 -9.71 -5.97
N LYS A 67 -0.33 -9.97 -6.24
CA LYS A 67 -1.04 -11.24 -6.05
C LYS A 67 -1.40 -11.56 -4.59
N ASN A 68 -1.33 -10.57 -3.71
CA ASN A 68 -1.75 -10.72 -2.31
C ASN A 68 -3.27 -10.61 -2.16
N PHE A 69 -3.95 -9.93 -3.07
CA PHE A 69 -5.41 -9.86 -3.05
C PHE A 69 -6.05 -11.23 -3.29
N ILE A 70 -7.09 -11.54 -2.54
CA ILE A 70 -7.89 -12.74 -2.73
C ILE A 70 -8.87 -12.49 -3.88
N PRO A 71 -8.83 -13.29 -4.95
CA PRO A 71 -9.71 -13.08 -6.10
C PRO A 71 -11.19 -13.03 -5.71
N GLY A 72 -11.91 -12.03 -6.20
CA GLY A 72 -13.35 -11.87 -5.98
C GLY A 72 -13.75 -11.28 -4.62
N THR A 73 -12.79 -10.85 -3.78
CA THR A 73 -13.10 -10.27 -2.46
C THR A 73 -12.90 -8.75 -2.38
N LEU A 74 -12.33 -8.13 -3.40
CA LEU A 74 -12.24 -6.67 -3.47
C LEU A 74 -13.65 -6.07 -3.62
N ASP A 75 -13.90 -4.95 -2.94
CA ASP A 75 -15.14 -4.19 -3.08
C ASP A 75 -15.43 -3.94 -4.58
N PRO A 76 -16.59 -4.40 -5.10
CA PRO A 76 -16.88 -4.37 -6.53
C PRO A 76 -16.99 -2.96 -7.12
N ARG A 77 -17.04 -1.93 -6.30
CA ARG A 77 -17.03 -0.52 -6.73
C ARG A 77 -15.63 -0.04 -7.09
N ALA A 78 -14.58 -0.68 -6.53
CA ALA A 78 -13.20 -0.33 -6.81
C ALA A 78 -12.66 -1.06 -8.04
N THR A 79 -11.67 -0.48 -8.67
CA THR A 79 -10.95 -1.07 -9.80
C THR A 79 -9.55 -1.49 -9.37
N GLN A 80 -9.28 -2.79 -9.41
CA GLN A 80 -7.91 -3.26 -9.20
C GLN A 80 -7.04 -2.88 -10.40
N ILE A 81 -5.87 -2.30 -10.12
CA ILE A 81 -4.85 -1.96 -11.11
C ILE A 81 -3.52 -2.64 -10.74
N ASP A 82 -2.55 -2.57 -11.63
CA ASP A 82 -1.20 -3.08 -11.47
C ASP A 82 -0.15 -2.15 -12.09
N GLY A 83 1.13 -2.53 -12.01
CA GLY A 83 2.22 -1.74 -12.56
C GLY A 83 2.14 -1.49 -14.07
N SER A 84 1.38 -2.31 -14.83
CA SER A 84 1.19 -2.12 -16.26
C SER A 84 0.06 -1.12 -16.58
N THR A 85 -0.91 -0.98 -15.68
CA THR A 85 -2.13 -0.20 -15.89
C THR A 85 -2.12 1.15 -15.15
N ILE A 86 -1.28 1.30 -14.11
CA ILE A 86 -1.24 2.52 -13.27
C ILE A 86 -1.03 3.80 -14.09
N MET A 87 -0.19 3.77 -15.12
CA MET A 87 0.08 4.94 -15.96
C MET A 87 -1.14 5.40 -16.78
N GLY A 88 -2.10 4.52 -16.97
CA GLY A 88 -3.37 4.82 -17.65
C GLY A 88 -4.37 5.58 -16.78
N VAL A 89 -4.23 5.48 -15.45
CA VAL A 89 -5.21 6.04 -14.51
C VAL A 89 -4.63 7.12 -13.59
N VAL A 90 -3.33 7.10 -13.29
CA VAL A 90 -2.73 7.98 -12.29
C VAL A 90 -2.98 9.46 -12.58
N ARG A 91 -2.93 9.87 -13.84
CA ARG A 91 -3.13 11.28 -14.25
C ARG A 91 -4.52 11.81 -13.97
N ASP A 92 -5.49 10.92 -13.82
CA ASP A 92 -6.89 11.26 -13.56
C ASP A 92 -7.23 11.19 -12.06
N CYS A 93 -6.29 10.75 -11.22
CA CYS A 93 -6.48 10.68 -9.78
C CYS A 93 -6.25 12.05 -9.12
N ASP A 94 -6.99 12.31 -8.05
CA ASP A 94 -6.92 13.55 -7.27
C ASP A 94 -6.12 13.42 -5.99
N VAL A 95 -6.09 12.23 -5.40
CA VAL A 95 -5.44 11.95 -4.12
C VAL A 95 -4.82 10.55 -4.09
N LEU A 96 -3.75 10.40 -3.31
CA LEU A 96 -3.13 9.11 -2.97
C LEU A 96 -3.51 8.72 -1.54
N MET A 97 -3.83 7.46 -1.33
CA MET A 97 -3.95 6.82 -0.03
C MET A 97 -3.05 5.59 0.03
N LEU A 98 -2.36 5.40 1.16
CA LEU A 98 -1.47 4.27 1.41
C LEU A 98 -2.01 3.45 2.58
N VAL A 99 -2.17 2.14 2.39
CA VAL A 99 -2.78 1.23 3.37
C VAL A 99 -1.82 0.08 3.67
N GLY A 100 -1.55 -0.16 4.95
CA GLY A 100 -0.73 -1.29 5.38
C GLY A 100 0.78 -1.08 5.24
N MET A 101 1.24 0.17 5.28
CA MET A 101 2.63 0.53 5.07
C MET A 101 3.53 0.16 6.25
N HIS A 102 4.79 -0.12 5.97
CA HIS A 102 5.85 -0.32 6.96
C HIS A 102 6.85 0.83 7.00
N ALA A 103 7.67 0.86 8.05
CA ALA A 103 8.71 1.86 8.20
C ALA A 103 9.93 1.57 7.30
N MET A 104 10.66 2.62 6.92
CA MET A 104 11.88 2.49 6.14
C MET A 104 12.98 1.74 6.90
N SER A 105 13.89 1.13 6.17
CA SER A 105 15.07 0.44 6.70
C SER A 105 15.81 1.27 7.76
N GLY A 106 16.11 0.64 8.90
CA GLY A 106 16.83 1.24 10.04
C GLY A 106 15.96 2.06 10.98
N THR A 107 14.63 2.01 10.86
CA THR A 107 13.71 2.66 11.81
C THR A 107 13.62 1.88 13.11
N ALA A 108 13.95 2.53 14.21
CA ALA A 108 13.95 1.89 15.53
C ALA A 108 12.54 1.48 15.98
N LYS A 109 12.40 0.27 16.53
CA LYS A 109 11.14 -0.29 17.04
C LYS A 109 10.06 -0.49 15.98
N ALA A 110 10.44 -0.51 14.70
CA ALA A 110 9.55 -0.85 13.59
C ALA A 110 9.47 -2.36 13.44
N PHE A 111 8.35 -2.82 12.87
CA PHE A 111 8.17 -4.19 12.46
C PHE A 111 8.59 -4.33 10.98
N LEU A 112 9.46 -5.30 10.69
CA LEU A 112 9.96 -5.60 9.36
C LEU A 112 10.46 -4.38 8.57
N ASP A 113 11.14 -3.46 9.25
CA ASP A 113 11.68 -2.26 8.63
C ASP A 113 12.62 -2.60 7.47
N HIS A 114 12.28 -2.15 6.30
CA HIS A 114 13.10 -2.31 5.11
C HIS A 114 12.79 -1.22 4.08
N THR A 115 13.45 -1.23 2.93
CA THR A 115 13.11 -0.37 1.80
C THR A 115 13.35 -1.16 0.52
N GLN A 116 12.28 -1.52 -0.21
CA GLN A 116 12.22 -2.31 -1.44
C GLN A 116 12.66 -3.77 -1.27
N SER A 117 13.78 -4.03 -0.64
CA SER A 117 14.28 -5.39 -0.41
C SER A 117 14.96 -5.48 0.94
N SER A 118 14.37 -6.26 1.84
CA SER A 118 14.97 -6.56 3.16
C SER A 118 16.28 -7.35 3.05
N ALA A 119 16.53 -8.02 1.93
CA ALA A 119 17.70 -8.87 1.72
C ALA A 119 18.87 -8.16 1.03
N THR A 120 18.62 -7.15 0.20
CA THR A 120 19.65 -6.62 -0.70
C THR A 120 19.81 -5.11 -0.66
N ILE A 121 18.87 -4.36 -0.10
CA ILE A 121 18.93 -2.91 -0.01
C ILE A 121 18.98 -2.47 1.45
N PHE A 122 20.15 -2.01 1.87
CA PHE A 122 20.35 -1.49 3.22
C PHE A 122 19.95 0.00 3.33
N ASP A 123 20.20 0.78 2.29
CA ASP A 123 20.01 2.24 2.33
C ASP A 123 19.51 2.74 0.96
N TYR A 124 18.40 3.43 0.98
CA TYR A 124 17.80 4.02 -0.21
C TYR A 124 17.72 5.54 -0.05
N LYS A 125 18.27 6.28 -1.01
CA LYS A 125 18.36 7.74 -0.92
C LYS A 125 17.83 8.44 -2.16
N TYR A 126 17.03 9.47 -1.95
CA TYR A 126 16.72 10.49 -2.94
C TYR A 126 17.46 11.78 -2.57
N ASN A 127 18.28 12.28 -3.48
CA ASN A 127 19.06 13.52 -3.27
C ASN A 127 19.88 13.49 -1.96
N GLY A 128 20.49 12.36 -1.64
CA GLY A 128 21.30 12.15 -0.44
C GLY A 128 20.53 11.95 0.87
N ILE A 129 19.19 12.02 0.85
CA ILE A 129 18.35 11.83 2.04
C ILE A 129 17.73 10.43 1.99
N ARG A 130 17.86 9.67 3.10
CA ARG A 130 17.23 8.35 3.25
C ARG A 130 15.71 8.47 3.14
N ARG A 131 15.10 7.56 2.39
CA ARG A 131 13.67 7.54 2.15
C ARG A 131 13.16 6.10 2.11
N GLY A 132 11.98 5.89 2.70
CA GLY A 132 11.24 4.63 2.61
C GLY A 132 10.22 4.64 1.47
N GLU A 133 9.47 3.57 1.38
CA GLU A 133 8.49 3.32 0.32
C GLU A 133 7.32 4.29 0.38
N ILE A 134 6.84 4.68 1.57
CA ILE A 134 5.86 5.77 1.72
C ILE A 134 6.30 7.02 0.97
N THR A 135 7.58 7.41 1.13
CA THR A 135 8.09 8.60 0.42
C THR A 135 8.22 8.37 -1.08
N GLN A 136 8.56 7.14 -1.50
CA GLN A 136 8.65 6.79 -2.92
C GLN A 136 7.30 6.92 -3.60
N GLU A 137 6.23 6.37 -3.00
CA GLU A 137 4.86 6.49 -3.49
C GLU A 137 4.39 7.95 -3.49
N CYS A 138 4.72 8.71 -2.45
CA CYS A 138 4.41 10.15 -2.41
C CYS A 138 5.16 10.95 -3.49
N ILE A 139 6.41 10.61 -3.80
CA ILE A 139 7.17 11.24 -4.89
C ILE A 139 6.56 10.89 -6.24
N PHE A 140 6.22 9.61 -6.44
CA PHE A 140 5.57 9.16 -7.68
C PHE A 140 4.25 9.91 -7.91
N ALA A 141 3.35 9.91 -6.94
CA ALA A 141 2.08 10.63 -7.05
C ALA A 141 2.28 12.14 -7.18
N GLY A 142 3.22 12.72 -6.42
CA GLY A 142 3.56 14.13 -6.45
C GLY A 142 4.08 14.61 -7.80
N TYR A 143 4.76 13.74 -8.57
CA TYR A 143 5.16 14.04 -9.95
C TYR A 143 3.95 14.33 -10.85
N PHE A 144 2.80 13.73 -10.56
CA PHE A 144 1.53 13.98 -11.25
C PHE A 144 0.66 15.04 -10.56
N GLY A 145 1.15 15.69 -9.50
CA GLY A 145 0.41 16.69 -8.74
C GLY A 145 -0.61 16.11 -7.75
N ILE A 146 -0.50 14.85 -7.40
CA ILE A 146 -1.43 14.12 -6.54
C ILE A 146 -0.90 14.12 -5.10
N PRO A 147 -1.59 14.76 -4.13
CA PRO A 147 -1.19 14.73 -2.73
C PRO A 147 -1.50 13.36 -2.08
N CYS A 148 -0.59 12.88 -1.24
CA CYS A 148 -0.89 11.78 -0.31
C CYS A 148 -1.68 12.36 0.87
N VAL A 149 -2.89 11.84 1.09
CA VAL A 149 -3.83 12.35 2.11
C VAL A 149 -4.03 11.41 3.28
N MET A 150 -3.65 10.15 3.14
CA MET A 150 -3.75 9.15 4.20
C MET A 150 -2.61 8.13 4.09
N VAL A 151 -2.06 7.76 5.23
CA VAL A 151 -1.16 6.61 5.39
C VAL A 151 -1.63 5.83 6.61
N THR A 152 -1.83 4.53 6.45
CA THR A 152 -2.05 3.59 7.57
C THR A 152 -0.98 2.52 7.55
N GLY A 153 -0.66 1.95 8.72
CA GLY A 153 0.33 0.88 8.77
C GLY A 153 0.97 0.68 10.13
N ASP A 154 2.24 0.25 10.13
CA ASP A 154 3.02 0.11 11.35
C ASP A 154 3.15 1.43 12.09
N ARG A 155 3.12 1.35 13.41
CA ARG A 155 3.21 2.53 14.30
C ARG A 155 4.46 3.37 14.07
N ALA A 156 5.54 2.75 13.58
CA ALA A 156 6.82 3.42 13.35
C ALA A 156 6.97 3.98 11.91
N ALA A 157 5.97 3.73 11.05
CA ALA A 157 5.97 4.16 9.66
C ALA A 157 5.72 5.68 9.50
#